data_7ef4fbd3c503bd616043c9b1a3cdb445
#
_entry.id   7ef4fbd3c503bd616043c9b1a3cdb445
#
_cell.length_a   1.000
_cell.length_b   1.000
_cell.length_c   1.000
_cell.angle_alpha   90.00
_cell.angle_beta   90.00
_cell.angle_gamma   90.00
#
_symmetry.space_group_name_H-M   'P 1'
#
loop_
_entity.id
_entity.type
_entity.pdbx_description
1 polymer ?
#
loop_
_entity_poly.entity_id
_entity_poly.type
_entity_poly.pdbx_seq_one_letter_code
_entity_poly.pdbx_strand_id
1 'polypeptide(L)'
;PFPGEKPKIRLLYREIVLGMRQDIVETKQEKLEKLTTAFGTAYPEQCGRTHMTAQAIKCFDALLADGTVVTVAGRVKSLRMMGKIGFAHIEDGSGKMQIFLSEQTTGLDAIKLFADTIEIGDFVEATGKVFLTKKDEKTIDVAAWRVLGKSMRPIPTEHFGLQDEEERLRRRYLDLLSNPETRDIFMKKNRFWQTVRTFLSERGYLEVQTPVLEHIPGGAEAEPFITHHNALDQDFYLRISLEL
;
A
#
# COMPACT_ATOMS: atom_id res chain seq x y z
N PRO A 1 23.35 -1.55 16.98
CA PRO A 1 24.13 -2.54 17.72
C PRO A 1 25.02 -1.79 18.70
N PHE A 2 24.78 -1.97 20.02
CA PHE A 2 25.62 -1.38 21.04
C PHE A 2 26.93 -2.16 21.08
N PRO A 3 28.10 -1.51 20.97
CA PRO A 3 29.38 -2.18 21.08
C PRO A 3 29.58 -2.62 22.53
N GLY A 4 29.63 -3.94 22.78
CA GLY A 4 29.92 -4.54 24.08
C GLY A 4 28.96 -5.62 24.60
N GLU A 5 27.88 -5.94 23.89
CA GLU A 5 26.94 -6.98 24.32
C GLU A 5 27.48 -8.40 24.11
N LYS A 6 27.37 -9.22 25.18
CA LYS A 6 27.80 -10.63 25.15
C LYS A 6 26.95 -11.42 24.11
N PRO A 7 27.55 -12.31 23.34
CA PRO A 7 26.89 -13.04 22.23
C PRO A 7 25.63 -13.83 22.66
N LYS A 8 25.55 -14.27 23.91
CA LYS A 8 24.36 -14.96 24.46
C LYS A 8 23.14 -14.07 24.59
N ILE A 9 23.30 -12.78 24.93
CA ILE A 9 22.18 -11.83 25.07
C ILE A 9 21.60 -11.52 23.69
N ARG A 10 22.46 -11.42 22.69
CA ARG A 10 22.05 -11.18 21.29
C ARG A 10 21.26 -12.35 20.69
N LEU A 11 21.63 -13.59 21.03
CA LEU A 11 20.90 -14.79 20.61
C LEU A 11 19.51 -14.85 21.28
N LEU A 12 19.46 -14.64 22.60
CA LEU A 12 18.22 -14.66 23.37
C LEU A 12 17.23 -13.57 22.88
N TYR A 13 17.73 -12.37 22.64
CA TYR A 13 16.93 -11.27 22.09
C TYR A 13 16.40 -11.60 20.68
N ARG A 14 17.21 -12.24 19.83
CA ARG A 14 16.81 -12.69 18.50
C ARG A 14 15.72 -13.77 18.55
N GLU A 15 15.81 -14.71 19.47
CA GLU A 15 14.81 -15.76 19.67
C GLU A 15 13.49 -15.20 20.22
N ILE A 16 13.55 -14.27 21.17
CA ILE A 16 12.36 -13.58 21.69
C ILE A 16 11.67 -12.79 20.59
N VAL A 17 12.40 -12.02 19.78
CA VAL A 17 11.85 -11.23 18.67
C VAL A 17 11.29 -12.13 17.57
N LEU A 18 11.90 -13.27 17.29
CA LEU A 18 11.38 -14.26 16.34
C LEU A 18 10.09 -14.92 16.87
N GLY A 19 10.04 -15.28 18.18
CA GLY A 19 8.83 -15.80 18.81
C GLY A 19 7.68 -14.81 18.75
N MET A 20 7.89 -13.55 19.16
CA MET A 20 6.88 -12.49 19.07
C MET A 20 6.38 -12.24 17.63
N ARG A 21 7.26 -12.39 16.62
CA ARG A 21 6.84 -12.29 15.21
C ARG A 21 5.97 -13.46 14.78
N GLN A 22 6.22 -14.63 15.32
CA GLN A 22 5.45 -15.84 15.02
C GLN A 22 4.05 -15.75 15.62
N ASP A 23 3.93 -15.34 16.88
CA ASP A 23 2.64 -15.10 17.57
C ASP A 23 1.76 -14.08 16.82
N ILE A 24 2.38 -12.99 16.29
CA ILE A 24 1.67 -11.98 15.49
C ILE A 24 1.13 -12.61 14.19
N VAL A 25 1.93 -13.43 13.52
CA VAL A 25 1.51 -14.08 12.26
C VAL A 25 0.39 -15.09 12.52
N GLU A 26 0.48 -15.87 13.59
CA GLU A 26 -0.56 -16.84 13.99
C GLU A 26 -1.89 -16.14 14.30
N THR A 27 -1.86 -15.06 15.10
CA THR A 27 -3.04 -14.23 15.37
C THR A 27 -3.67 -13.67 14.08
N LYS A 28 -2.84 -13.23 13.13
CA LYS A 28 -3.32 -12.72 11.84
C LYS A 28 -3.89 -13.83 10.96
N GLN A 29 -3.36 -15.03 11.06
CA GLN A 29 -3.88 -16.21 10.37
C GLN A 29 -5.28 -16.57 10.87
N GLU A 30 -5.51 -16.58 12.19
CA GLU A 30 -6.84 -16.81 12.78
C GLU A 30 -7.86 -15.75 12.29
N LYS A 31 -7.44 -14.48 12.25
CA LYS A 31 -8.28 -13.38 11.72
C LYS A 31 -8.60 -13.58 10.23
N LEU A 32 -7.61 -14.02 9.44
CA LEU A 32 -7.79 -14.34 8.03
C LEU A 32 -8.82 -15.47 7.83
N GLU A 33 -8.76 -16.52 8.64
CA GLU A 33 -9.70 -17.64 8.61
C GLU A 33 -11.14 -17.18 8.93
N LYS A 34 -11.32 -16.33 9.97
CA LYS A 34 -12.63 -15.73 10.28
C LYS A 34 -13.18 -14.92 9.11
N LEU A 35 -12.35 -14.11 8.46
CA LEU A 35 -12.72 -13.32 7.29
C LEU A 35 -13.08 -14.20 6.09
N THR A 36 -12.30 -15.27 5.86
CA THR A 36 -12.57 -16.23 4.79
C THR A 36 -13.88 -16.96 5.03
N THR A 37 -14.17 -17.33 6.28
CA THR A 37 -15.45 -17.97 6.66
C THR A 37 -16.62 -17.01 6.43
N ALA A 38 -16.48 -15.73 6.77
CA ALA A 38 -17.55 -14.74 6.65
C ALA A 38 -17.84 -14.30 5.21
N PHE A 39 -16.81 -14.19 4.37
CA PHE A 39 -16.93 -13.62 3.01
C PHE A 39 -16.64 -14.62 1.88
N GLY A 40 -16.34 -15.88 2.19
CA GLY A 40 -15.90 -16.89 1.22
C GLY A 40 -14.44 -16.75 0.80
N THR A 41 -13.91 -15.54 0.77
CA THR A 41 -12.50 -15.23 0.53
C THR A 41 -12.11 -13.89 1.17
N ALA A 42 -10.90 -13.81 1.66
CA ALA A 42 -10.32 -12.53 2.14
C ALA A 42 -9.54 -11.79 1.03
N TYR A 43 -9.45 -12.35 -0.16
CA TYR A 43 -8.74 -11.78 -1.33
C TYR A 43 -9.61 -11.91 -2.58
N PRO A 44 -10.72 -11.16 -2.68
CA PRO A 44 -11.61 -11.23 -3.82
C PRO A 44 -10.92 -10.68 -5.09
N GLU A 45 -11.24 -11.26 -6.24
CA GLU A 45 -10.70 -10.85 -7.54
C GLU A 45 -11.23 -9.48 -7.99
N GLN A 46 -12.42 -9.10 -7.51
CA GLN A 46 -13.09 -7.88 -7.92
C GLN A 46 -13.43 -6.99 -6.73
N CYS A 47 -13.43 -5.69 -6.98
CA CYS A 47 -13.81 -4.65 -6.05
C CYS A 47 -15.00 -3.87 -6.62
N GLY A 48 -16.03 -3.64 -5.78
CA GLY A 48 -17.24 -2.87 -6.16
C GLY A 48 -17.10 -1.36 -6.05
N ARG A 49 -15.89 -0.83 -5.99
CA ARG A 49 -15.63 0.60 -5.84
C ARG A 49 -16.29 1.44 -6.92
N THR A 50 -17.14 2.40 -6.51
CA THR A 50 -17.77 3.39 -7.39
C THR A 50 -16.99 4.70 -7.47
N HIS A 51 -16.33 5.08 -6.37
CA HIS A 51 -15.60 6.35 -6.25
C HIS A 51 -14.20 6.14 -5.65
N MET A 52 -13.22 6.88 -6.16
CA MET A 52 -11.97 7.10 -5.44
C MET A 52 -12.24 7.99 -4.21
N THR A 53 -11.42 7.88 -3.16
CA THR A 53 -11.60 8.68 -1.93
C THR A 53 -11.60 10.19 -2.20
N ALA A 54 -10.66 10.69 -3.01
CA ALA A 54 -10.62 12.11 -3.40
C ALA A 54 -11.86 12.52 -4.23
N GLN A 55 -12.39 11.63 -5.06
CA GLN A 55 -13.58 11.89 -5.86
C GLN A 55 -14.81 11.99 -4.96
N ALA A 56 -14.99 11.06 -4.01
CA ALA A 56 -16.07 11.11 -3.04
C ALA A 56 -16.02 12.39 -2.19
N ILE A 57 -14.84 12.85 -1.80
CA ILE A 57 -14.65 14.11 -1.07
C ILE A 57 -14.99 15.32 -1.95
N LYS A 58 -14.61 15.31 -3.23
CA LYS A 58 -14.88 16.40 -4.18
C LYS A 58 -16.37 16.54 -4.50
N CYS A 59 -17.06 15.41 -4.68
CA CYS A 59 -18.50 15.37 -4.98
C CYS A 59 -19.38 15.29 -3.72
N PHE A 60 -18.81 15.51 -2.52
CA PHE A 60 -19.46 15.24 -1.24
C PHE A 60 -20.81 15.91 -1.09
N ASP A 61 -20.93 17.19 -1.42
CA ASP A 61 -22.16 17.96 -1.20
C ASP A 61 -23.30 17.46 -2.12
N ALA A 62 -22.98 17.08 -3.35
CA ALA A 62 -23.95 16.46 -4.26
C ALA A 62 -24.37 15.07 -3.76
N LEU A 63 -23.42 14.23 -3.34
CA LEU A 63 -23.69 12.91 -2.78
C LEU A 63 -24.52 12.97 -1.50
N LEU A 64 -24.29 14.00 -0.68
CA LEU A 64 -25.05 14.24 0.54
C LEU A 64 -26.48 14.66 0.23
N ALA A 65 -26.68 15.60 -0.71
CA ALA A 65 -27.99 16.09 -1.11
C ALA A 65 -28.86 15.00 -1.74
N ASP A 66 -28.28 14.18 -2.62
CA ASP A 66 -28.98 13.12 -3.34
C ASP A 66 -29.16 11.85 -2.49
N GLY A 67 -28.46 11.73 -1.36
CA GLY A 67 -28.44 10.51 -0.55
C GLY A 67 -27.90 9.29 -1.28
N THR A 68 -27.02 9.52 -2.27
CA THR A 68 -26.43 8.47 -3.12
C THR A 68 -25.54 7.56 -2.28
N VAL A 69 -25.70 6.24 -2.49
CA VAL A 69 -24.84 5.24 -1.91
C VAL A 69 -23.53 5.16 -2.70
N VAL A 70 -22.42 5.26 -2.02
CA VAL A 70 -21.08 5.15 -2.60
C VAL A 70 -20.34 3.95 -2.04
N THR A 71 -19.49 3.38 -2.86
CA THR A 71 -18.55 2.35 -2.45
C THR A 71 -17.13 2.87 -2.64
N VAL A 72 -16.36 2.91 -1.57
CA VAL A 72 -14.93 3.26 -1.58
C VAL A 72 -14.11 2.07 -1.15
N ALA A 73 -12.87 2.01 -1.59
CA ALA A 73 -11.96 0.94 -1.25
C ALA A 73 -10.56 1.52 -0.98
N GLY A 74 -9.90 1.03 0.06
CA GLY A 74 -8.58 1.52 0.42
C GLY A 74 -7.94 0.75 1.56
N ARG A 75 -6.74 1.15 1.89
CA ARG A 75 -5.97 0.61 3.01
C ARG A 75 -6.40 1.30 4.31
N VAL A 76 -6.66 0.51 5.34
CA VAL A 76 -6.92 1.02 6.70
C VAL A 76 -5.64 1.65 7.25
N LYS A 77 -5.69 2.95 7.51
CA LYS A 77 -4.58 3.75 8.05
C LYS A 77 -4.72 4.03 9.54
N SER A 78 -5.94 4.15 10.01
CA SER A 78 -6.25 4.27 11.43
C SER A 78 -7.56 3.56 11.73
N LEU A 79 -7.67 3.06 12.96
CA LEU A 79 -8.84 2.33 13.43
C LEU A 79 -9.08 2.67 14.90
N ARG A 80 -10.32 3.03 15.23
CA ARG A 80 -10.75 3.30 16.60
C ARG A 80 -12.14 2.69 16.82
N MET A 81 -12.20 1.62 17.58
CA MET A 81 -13.45 0.97 17.96
C MET A 81 -13.86 1.38 19.37
N MET A 82 -15.17 1.67 19.56
CA MET A 82 -15.75 2.12 20.83
C MET A 82 -17.08 1.40 21.04
N GLY A 83 -17.03 0.13 21.44
CA GLY A 83 -18.20 -0.70 21.67
C GLY A 83 -19.05 -0.88 20.39
N LYS A 84 -20.20 -0.19 20.33
CA LYS A 84 -21.17 -0.31 19.24
C LYS A 84 -20.92 0.63 18.05
N ILE A 85 -19.83 1.36 18.07
CA ILE A 85 -19.42 2.27 17.00
C ILE A 85 -17.95 2.15 16.70
N GLY A 86 -17.58 2.44 15.47
CA GLY A 86 -16.19 2.44 15.01
C GLY A 86 -15.91 3.55 14.01
N PHE A 87 -14.71 4.08 14.05
CA PHE A 87 -14.16 4.99 13.06
C PHE A 87 -12.88 4.39 12.48
N ALA A 88 -12.76 4.46 11.18
CA ALA A 88 -11.51 4.13 10.52
C ALA A 88 -11.23 5.14 9.41
N HIS A 89 -9.96 5.35 9.10
CA HIS A 89 -9.56 6.04 7.89
C HIS A 89 -9.06 5.04 6.88
N ILE A 90 -9.57 5.12 5.68
CA ILE A 90 -9.07 4.36 4.53
C ILE A 90 -8.40 5.29 3.55
N GLU A 91 -7.30 4.83 2.97
CA GLU A 91 -6.50 5.57 1.99
C GLU A 91 -6.37 4.74 0.71
N ASP A 92 -6.63 5.39 -0.42
CA ASP A 92 -6.31 4.87 -1.76
C ASP A 92 -5.22 5.73 -2.43
N GLY A 93 -4.95 5.49 -3.71
CA GLY A 93 -3.94 6.26 -4.46
C GLY A 93 -4.29 7.74 -4.66
N SER A 94 -5.53 8.17 -4.38
CA SER A 94 -6.02 9.53 -4.59
C SER A 94 -6.11 10.36 -3.32
N GLY A 95 -6.35 9.73 -2.16
CA GLY A 95 -6.54 10.43 -0.92
C GLY A 95 -6.96 9.53 0.24
N LYS A 96 -7.45 10.15 1.30
CA LYS A 96 -7.86 9.51 2.55
C LYS A 96 -9.27 9.95 2.91
N MET A 97 -10.12 9.02 3.35
CA MET A 97 -11.49 9.29 3.76
C MET A 97 -11.84 8.53 5.04
N GLN A 98 -12.63 9.17 5.91
CA GLN A 98 -13.15 8.52 7.11
C GLN A 98 -14.35 7.64 6.77
N ILE A 99 -14.42 6.48 7.41
CA ILE A 99 -15.60 5.61 7.45
C ILE A 99 -16.09 5.47 8.89
N PHE A 100 -17.38 5.38 9.06
CA PHE A 100 -18.06 5.21 10.34
C PHE A 100 -18.92 3.96 10.30
N LEU A 101 -18.76 3.12 11.31
CA LEU A 101 -19.56 1.90 11.50
C LEU A 101 -20.43 2.11 12.75
N SER A 102 -21.71 1.81 12.63
CA SER A 102 -22.66 1.91 13.74
C SER A 102 -23.58 0.70 13.81
N GLU A 103 -24.05 0.36 15.01
CA GLU A 103 -25.03 -0.72 15.19
C GLU A 103 -26.29 -0.48 14.36
N GLN A 104 -26.68 0.77 14.18
CA GLN A 104 -27.90 1.13 13.45
C GLN A 104 -27.79 0.90 11.95
N THR A 105 -26.64 1.18 11.35
CA THR A 105 -26.44 1.12 9.89
C THR A 105 -25.73 -0.13 9.45
N THR A 106 -24.62 -0.50 10.13
CA THR A 106 -23.78 -1.64 9.78
C THR A 106 -24.29 -2.96 10.36
N GLY A 107 -24.96 -2.89 11.54
CA GLY A 107 -25.36 -4.07 12.31
C GLY A 107 -24.30 -4.56 13.29
N LEU A 108 -24.75 -5.07 14.43
CA LEU A 108 -23.87 -5.42 15.56
C LEU A 108 -22.86 -6.53 15.22
N ASP A 109 -23.27 -7.55 14.50
CA ASP A 109 -22.42 -8.70 14.17
C ASP A 109 -21.33 -8.29 13.15
N ALA A 110 -21.68 -7.44 12.18
CA ALA A 110 -20.72 -6.91 11.21
C ALA A 110 -19.70 -5.98 11.87
N ILE A 111 -20.09 -5.19 12.88
CA ILE A 111 -19.14 -4.36 13.66
C ILE A 111 -18.21 -5.24 14.50
N LYS A 112 -18.74 -6.26 15.18
CA LYS A 112 -17.91 -7.18 15.96
C LYS A 112 -16.89 -7.88 15.06
N LEU A 113 -17.33 -8.39 13.92
CA LEU A 113 -16.42 -9.01 12.94
C LEU A 113 -15.33 -8.02 12.49
N PHE A 114 -15.72 -6.77 12.19
CA PHE A 114 -14.75 -5.73 11.81
C PHE A 114 -13.74 -5.45 12.92
N ALA A 115 -14.21 -5.27 14.15
CA ALA A 115 -13.38 -5.02 15.32
C ALA A 115 -12.41 -6.17 15.63
N ASP A 116 -12.88 -7.40 15.49
CA ASP A 116 -12.10 -8.60 15.80
C ASP A 116 -11.06 -8.94 14.73
N THR A 117 -11.29 -8.55 13.48
CA THR A 117 -10.50 -9.08 12.36
C THR A 117 -9.73 -8.02 11.57
N ILE A 118 -10.25 -6.79 11.46
CA ILE A 118 -9.61 -5.73 10.67
C ILE A 118 -8.57 -4.97 11.49
N GLU A 119 -7.43 -4.72 10.85
CA GLU A 119 -6.28 -4.04 11.46
C GLU A 119 -5.71 -2.98 10.50
N ILE A 120 -4.88 -2.11 11.06
CA ILE A 120 -4.11 -1.14 10.25
C ILE A 120 -3.26 -1.91 9.23
N GLY A 121 -3.39 -1.52 7.97
CA GLY A 121 -2.72 -2.17 6.85
C GLY A 121 -3.61 -3.05 5.98
N ASP A 122 -4.73 -3.51 6.49
CA ASP A 122 -5.70 -4.29 5.72
C ASP A 122 -6.36 -3.43 4.63
N PHE A 123 -6.79 -4.06 3.55
CA PHE A 123 -7.61 -3.41 2.54
C PHE A 123 -9.07 -3.76 2.74
N VAL A 124 -9.91 -2.75 2.72
CA VAL A 124 -11.36 -2.90 2.86
C VAL A 124 -12.10 -2.13 1.78
N GLU A 125 -13.28 -2.63 1.45
CA GLU A 125 -14.31 -1.97 0.71
C GLU A 125 -15.42 -1.56 1.68
N ALA A 126 -15.88 -0.32 1.60
CA ALA A 126 -16.94 0.21 2.45
C ALA A 126 -18.01 0.87 1.58
N THR A 127 -19.25 0.45 1.77
CA THR A 127 -20.43 0.92 1.03
C THR A 127 -21.35 1.63 1.98
N GLY A 128 -21.79 2.83 1.65
CA GLY A 128 -22.71 3.58 2.49
C GLY A 128 -23.03 4.96 1.95
N LYS A 129 -23.71 5.78 2.76
CA LYS A 129 -24.04 7.16 2.44
C LYS A 129 -23.03 8.10 3.10
N VAL A 130 -22.77 9.21 2.45
CA VAL A 130 -21.90 10.24 3.04
C VAL A 130 -22.66 11.09 4.07
N PHE A 131 -21.95 11.54 5.12
CA PHE A 131 -22.48 12.47 6.11
C PHE A 131 -21.35 13.30 6.72
N LEU A 132 -21.69 14.44 7.35
CA LEU A 132 -20.76 15.22 8.14
C LEU A 132 -20.83 14.82 9.61
N THR A 133 -19.69 14.56 10.21
CA THR A 133 -19.62 14.34 11.66
C THR A 133 -19.82 15.66 12.43
N LYS A 134 -20.00 15.57 13.75
CA LYS A 134 -20.07 16.77 14.63
C LYS A 134 -18.81 17.66 14.58
N LYS A 135 -17.73 17.16 14.00
CA LYS A 135 -16.46 17.89 13.83
C LYS A 135 -16.22 18.30 12.37
N ASP A 136 -17.29 18.33 11.57
CA ASP A 136 -17.27 18.68 10.14
C ASP A 136 -16.34 17.79 9.29
N GLU A 137 -16.09 16.54 9.73
CA GLU A 137 -15.31 15.58 8.95
C GLU A 137 -16.22 14.82 7.98
N LYS A 138 -15.85 14.85 6.69
CA LYS A 138 -16.54 14.15 5.61
C LYS A 138 -16.36 12.63 5.77
N THR A 139 -17.44 11.92 6.02
CA THR A 139 -17.43 10.53 6.45
C THR A 139 -18.45 9.71 5.67
N ILE A 140 -18.20 8.42 5.50
CA ILE A 140 -19.19 7.46 4.98
C ILE A 140 -19.79 6.69 6.16
N ASP A 141 -21.12 6.73 6.29
CA ASP A 141 -21.89 5.86 7.19
C ASP A 141 -22.05 4.49 6.52
N VAL A 142 -21.31 3.52 7.02
CA VAL A 142 -21.14 2.20 6.37
C VAL A 142 -22.36 1.32 6.61
N ALA A 143 -23.07 1.02 5.53
CA ALA A 143 -24.12 0.01 5.53
C ALA A 143 -23.58 -1.41 5.33
N ALA A 144 -22.55 -1.56 4.52
CA ALA A 144 -21.88 -2.84 4.28
C ALA A 144 -20.38 -2.63 4.07
N TRP A 145 -19.61 -3.63 4.47
CA TRP A 145 -18.17 -3.66 4.24
C TRP A 145 -17.70 -5.05 3.83
N ARG A 146 -16.55 -5.12 3.20
CA ARG A 146 -15.90 -6.37 2.82
C ARG A 146 -14.39 -6.22 2.89
N VAL A 147 -13.69 -7.27 3.29
CA VAL A 147 -12.23 -7.33 3.18
C VAL A 147 -11.82 -7.52 1.72
N LEU A 148 -10.77 -6.82 1.31
CA LEU A 148 -10.12 -6.96 -0.01
C LEU A 148 -8.71 -7.53 0.08
N GLY A 149 -8.11 -7.48 1.26
CA GLY A 149 -6.79 -8.06 1.51
C GLY A 149 -6.35 -7.91 2.94
N LYS A 150 -5.90 -8.99 3.55
CA LYS A 150 -5.36 -9.03 4.90
C LYS A 150 -3.86 -8.78 4.89
N SER A 151 -3.39 -7.84 5.69
CA SER A 151 -1.96 -7.58 5.90
C SER A 151 -1.39 -8.57 6.92
N MET A 152 -0.62 -9.53 6.45
CA MET A 152 -0.04 -10.57 7.31
C MET A 152 1.16 -10.09 8.13
N ARG A 153 1.73 -8.92 7.80
CA ARG A 153 2.83 -8.30 8.55
C ARG A 153 2.44 -6.92 9.02
N PRO A 154 2.84 -6.51 10.24
CA PRO A 154 2.59 -5.17 10.71
C PRO A 154 3.29 -4.14 9.81
N ILE A 155 2.58 -3.06 9.53
CA ILE A 155 3.13 -1.92 8.79
C ILE A 155 3.76 -0.95 9.79
N PRO A 156 4.93 -0.35 9.50
CA PRO A 156 5.48 0.72 10.30
C PRO A 156 4.46 1.85 10.46
N THR A 157 4.29 2.35 11.69
CA THR A 157 3.34 3.44 11.96
C THR A 157 3.85 4.75 11.36
N GLU A 158 2.94 5.66 11.01
CA GLU A 158 3.28 6.98 10.49
C GLU A 158 4.18 7.79 11.43
N HIS A 159 4.04 7.59 12.75
CA HIS A 159 4.83 8.30 13.76
C HIS A 159 6.24 7.77 13.97
N PHE A 160 6.45 6.47 13.79
CA PHE A 160 7.75 5.83 14.07
C PHE A 160 8.48 5.41 12.81
N GLY A 161 7.81 5.31 11.66
CA GLY A 161 8.37 5.01 10.35
C GLY A 161 9.60 4.11 10.31
N LEU A 162 10.23 4.02 9.18
CA LEU A 162 11.60 3.48 9.08
C LEU A 162 12.57 4.64 9.31
N GLN A 163 13.29 4.62 10.43
CA GLN A 163 14.26 5.68 10.78
C GLN A 163 15.63 5.46 10.13
N ASP A 164 16.02 4.21 9.97
CA ASP A 164 17.29 3.85 9.35
C ASP A 164 17.25 4.09 7.84
N GLU A 165 18.21 4.85 7.32
CA GLU A 165 18.26 5.26 5.91
C GLU A 165 18.49 4.06 4.99
N GLU A 166 19.38 3.14 5.37
CA GLU A 166 19.65 1.94 4.58
C GLU A 166 18.42 1.04 4.52
N GLU A 167 17.72 0.86 5.64
CA GLU A 167 16.49 0.08 5.67
C GLU A 167 15.38 0.73 4.82
N ARG A 168 15.26 2.07 4.83
CA ARG A 168 14.35 2.81 3.94
C ARG A 168 14.67 2.59 2.47
N LEU A 169 15.94 2.56 2.10
CA LEU A 169 16.38 2.29 0.72
C LEU A 169 16.14 0.83 0.32
N ARG A 170 16.42 -0.13 1.20
CA ARG A 170 16.21 -1.56 0.95
C ARG A 170 14.75 -1.97 0.93
N ARG A 171 13.90 -1.30 1.75
CA ARG A 171 12.46 -1.57 1.86
C ARG A 171 11.65 -0.37 1.39
N ARG A 172 11.96 0.13 0.20
CA ARG A 172 11.35 1.32 -0.37
C ARG A 172 9.83 1.30 -0.36
N TYR A 173 9.20 0.13 -0.54
CA TYR A 173 7.77 -0.04 -0.48
C TYR A 173 7.16 0.31 0.90
N LEU A 174 7.87 0.05 2.00
CA LEU A 174 7.44 0.47 3.34
C LEU A 174 7.68 1.97 3.57
N ASP A 175 8.79 2.49 3.09
CA ASP A 175 9.08 3.93 3.17
C ASP A 175 8.03 4.74 2.41
N LEU A 176 7.61 4.32 1.22
CA LEU A 176 6.54 4.95 0.45
C LEU A 176 5.15 4.88 1.14
N LEU A 177 4.91 3.86 1.97
CA LEU A 177 3.68 3.73 2.74
C LEU A 177 3.66 4.64 3.97
N SER A 178 4.83 4.87 4.59
CA SER A 178 4.96 5.55 5.88
C SER A 178 5.40 7.01 5.74
N ASN A 179 5.99 7.39 4.59
CA ASN A 179 6.57 8.70 4.37
C ASN A 179 5.96 9.39 3.14
N PRO A 180 5.03 10.33 3.36
CA PRO A 180 4.41 11.09 2.27
C PRO A 180 5.41 11.90 1.44
N GLU A 181 6.48 12.43 2.05
CA GLU A 181 7.50 13.21 1.34
C GLU A 181 8.26 12.35 0.33
N THR A 182 8.64 11.14 0.73
CA THR A 182 9.26 10.18 -0.19
C THR A 182 8.33 9.86 -1.35
N ARG A 183 7.05 9.61 -1.09
CA ARG A 183 6.04 9.35 -2.13
C ARG A 183 5.93 10.53 -3.11
N ASP A 184 5.92 11.77 -2.60
CA ASP A 184 5.84 12.99 -3.41
C ASP A 184 7.07 13.14 -4.35
N ILE A 185 8.26 12.82 -3.88
CA ILE A 185 9.47 12.81 -4.72
C ILE A 185 9.31 11.83 -5.90
N PHE A 186 8.79 10.62 -5.67
CA PHE A 186 8.55 9.66 -6.76
C PHE A 186 7.48 10.14 -7.73
N MET A 187 6.41 10.78 -7.23
CA MET A 187 5.39 11.37 -8.09
C MET A 187 5.95 12.51 -8.95
N LYS A 188 6.80 13.38 -8.37
CA LYS A 188 7.50 14.45 -9.11
C LYS A 188 8.45 13.87 -10.16
N LYS A 189 9.22 12.83 -9.81
CA LYS A 189 10.10 12.13 -10.76
C LYS A 189 9.33 11.55 -11.94
N ASN A 190 8.18 10.89 -11.68
CA ASN A 190 7.33 10.36 -12.74
C ASN A 190 6.82 11.47 -13.67
N ARG A 191 6.35 12.59 -13.11
CA ARG A 191 5.90 13.75 -13.89
C ARG A 191 7.03 14.34 -14.75
N PHE A 192 8.24 14.43 -14.19
CA PHE A 192 9.43 14.89 -14.93
C PHE A 192 9.65 14.05 -16.20
N TRP A 193 9.70 12.72 -16.07
CA TRP A 193 9.90 11.84 -17.20
C TRP A 193 8.76 11.90 -18.22
N GLN A 194 7.52 11.99 -17.76
CA GLN A 194 6.37 12.19 -18.66
C GLN A 194 6.51 13.50 -19.45
N THR A 195 6.92 14.58 -18.81
CA THR A 195 7.13 15.87 -19.46
C THR A 195 8.22 15.77 -20.53
N VAL A 196 9.34 15.11 -20.23
CA VAL A 196 10.42 14.90 -21.23
C VAL A 196 9.92 14.11 -22.42
N ARG A 197 9.18 13.01 -22.21
CA ARG A 197 8.62 12.20 -23.28
C ARG A 197 7.63 13.00 -24.16
N THR A 198 6.71 13.70 -23.52
CA THR A 198 5.75 14.56 -24.23
C THR A 198 6.46 15.62 -25.05
N PHE A 199 7.43 16.33 -24.46
CA PHE A 199 8.20 17.37 -25.14
C PHE A 199 8.93 16.85 -26.39
N LEU A 200 9.57 15.69 -26.31
CA LEU A 200 10.28 15.09 -27.44
C LEU A 200 9.31 14.55 -28.50
N SER A 201 8.25 13.87 -28.08
CA SER A 201 7.23 13.32 -28.98
C SER A 201 6.52 14.40 -29.79
N GLU A 202 6.18 15.56 -29.20
CA GLU A 202 5.59 16.70 -29.88
C GLU A 202 6.53 17.33 -30.95
N ARG A 203 7.82 17.02 -30.87
CA ARG A 203 8.86 17.44 -31.83
C ARG A 203 9.20 16.38 -32.86
N GLY A 204 8.42 15.30 -32.90
CA GLY A 204 8.57 14.23 -33.89
C GLY A 204 9.63 13.19 -33.53
N TYR A 205 10.17 13.20 -32.31
CA TYR A 205 11.06 12.12 -31.85
C TYR A 205 10.25 10.88 -31.47
N LEU A 206 10.76 9.72 -31.84
CA LEU A 206 10.21 8.42 -31.47
C LEU A 206 11.04 7.82 -30.32
N GLU A 207 10.38 7.47 -29.21
CA GLU A 207 11.05 6.72 -28.14
C GLU A 207 11.25 5.26 -28.56
N VAL A 208 12.48 4.76 -28.50
CA VAL A 208 12.82 3.39 -28.82
C VAL A 208 13.54 2.73 -27.65
N GLN A 209 13.46 1.40 -27.58
CA GLN A 209 14.25 0.59 -26.67
C GLN A 209 15.41 -0.03 -27.43
N THR A 210 16.63 0.29 -27.02
CA THR A 210 17.84 -0.32 -27.56
C THR A 210 18.17 -1.61 -26.82
N PRO A 211 18.90 -2.57 -27.41
CA PRO A 211 19.32 -3.80 -26.75
C PRO A 211 20.01 -3.53 -25.41
N VAL A 212 19.81 -4.43 -24.44
CA VAL A 212 20.47 -4.39 -23.12
C VAL A 212 21.72 -5.27 -23.13
N LEU A 213 21.68 -6.35 -23.90
CA LEU A 213 22.80 -7.28 -24.09
C LEU A 213 23.40 -7.03 -25.47
N GLU A 214 24.72 -6.89 -25.51
CA GLU A 214 25.51 -6.55 -26.68
C GLU A 214 26.63 -7.56 -26.85
N HIS A 215 27.03 -7.80 -28.10
CA HIS A 215 28.21 -8.65 -28.42
C HIS A 215 29.51 -7.88 -28.19
N ILE A 216 29.49 -6.57 -28.41
CA ILE A 216 30.66 -5.71 -28.30
C ILE A 216 30.21 -4.47 -27.48
N PRO A 217 30.75 -4.26 -26.27
CA PRO A 217 30.43 -3.08 -25.50
C PRO A 217 31.08 -1.85 -26.13
N GLY A 218 30.31 -0.74 -26.17
CA GLY A 218 30.80 0.52 -26.76
C GLY A 218 30.05 1.75 -26.25
N GLY A 219 30.43 2.94 -26.72
CA GLY A 219 29.78 4.21 -26.40
C GLY A 219 30.15 4.87 -25.08
N ALA A 220 30.99 4.22 -24.24
CA ALA A 220 31.52 4.79 -22.99
C ALA A 220 32.83 4.13 -22.57
N GLU A 221 33.59 4.78 -21.70
CA GLU A 221 34.79 4.24 -21.05
C GLU A 221 34.39 3.65 -19.67
N ALA A 222 33.73 2.51 -19.68
CA ALA A 222 33.34 1.80 -18.46
C ALA A 222 33.59 0.31 -18.61
N GLU A 223 33.88 -0.39 -17.51
CA GLU A 223 33.99 -1.83 -17.48
C GLU A 223 32.59 -2.45 -17.51
N PRO A 224 32.24 -3.26 -18.55
CA PRO A 224 30.91 -3.84 -18.69
C PRO A 224 30.72 -5.01 -17.75
N PHE A 225 29.45 -5.28 -17.33
CA PHE A 225 29.09 -6.56 -16.78
C PHE A 225 29.06 -7.61 -17.88
N ILE A 226 29.67 -8.78 -17.63
CA ILE A 226 29.72 -9.90 -18.55
C ILE A 226 28.73 -10.96 -18.08
N THR A 227 28.00 -11.55 -19.03
CA THR A 227 27.14 -12.71 -18.81
C THR A 227 27.31 -13.73 -19.93
N HIS A 228 27.22 -15.04 -19.60
CA HIS A 228 27.35 -16.09 -20.56
C HIS A 228 25.99 -16.61 -21.03
N HIS A 229 25.78 -16.70 -22.33
CA HIS A 229 24.59 -17.29 -22.95
C HIS A 229 24.80 -18.77 -23.24
N ASN A 230 24.32 -19.65 -22.36
CA ASN A 230 24.59 -21.09 -22.41
C ASN A 230 24.18 -21.76 -23.72
N ALA A 231 23.07 -21.36 -24.34
CA ALA A 231 22.60 -22.00 -25.57
C ALA A 231 23.43 -21.63 -26.82
N LEU A 232 24.09 -20.47 -26.78
CA LEU A 232 24.96 -20.00 -27.87
C LEU A 232 26.45 -20.23 -27.57
N ASP A 233 26.76 -20.64 -26.34
CA ASP A 233 28.16 -20.80 -25.85
C ASP A 233 28.97 -19.52 -26.10
N GLN A 234 28.42 -18.37 -25.76
CA GLN A 234 28.97 -17.05 -26.07
C GLN A 234 28.77 -16.07 -24.93
N ASP A 235 29.80 -15.23 -24.71
CA ASP A 235 29.70 -14.12 -23.76
C ASP A 235 28.99 -12.92 -24.39
N PHE A 236 28.12 -12.31 -23.58
CA PHE A 236 27.44 -11.07 -23.86
C PHE A 236 27.78 -10.04 -22.77
N TYR A 237 27.67 -8.80 -23.14
CA TYR A 237 27.96 -7.67 -22.28
C TYR A 237 26.68 -6.88 -22.02
N LEU A 238 26.44 -6.49 -20.76
CA LEU A 238 25.42 -5.48 -20.49
C LEU A 238 25.92 -4.14 -21.04
N ARG A 239 25.06 -3.46 -21.77
CA ARG A 239 25.41 -2.16 -22.37
C ARG A 239 25.92 -1.18 -21.30
N ILE A 240 26.95 -0.42 -21.65
CA ILE A 240 27.53 0.65 -20.85
C ILE A 240 27.04 2.02 -21.30
N SER A 241 26.41 2.13 -22.48
CA SER A 241 25.83 3.34 -23.05
C SER A 241 24.51 3.00 -23.76
N LEU A 242 23.64 4.02 -23.91
CA LEU A 242 22.43 3.95 -24.74
C LEU A 242 22.68 4.50 -26.16
N GLU A 243 23.88 4.93 -26.46
CA GLU A 243 24.24 5.61 -27.70
C GLU A 243 24.41 4.66 -28.88
N LEU A 244 24.75 3.41 -28.62
CA LEU A 244 24.94 2.36 -29.63
C LEU A 244 23.87 1.30 -29.58
#